data_4fe696a92a8205ebabfb0ae8caa35b20
#
_entry.id   4fe696a92a8205ebabfb0ae8caa35b20
#
_cell.length_a   1.000
_cell.length_b   1.000
_cell.length_c   1.000
_cell.angle_alpha   90.00
_cell.angle_beta   90.00
_cell.angle_gamma   90.00
#
_symmetry.space_group_name_H-M   'P 1'
#
loop_
_entity.id
_entity.type
_entity.pdbx_description
1 polymer ?
#
loop_
_entity_poly.entity_id
_entity_poly.type
_entity_poly.pdbx_seq_one_letter_code
_entity_poly.pdbx_strand_id
1 'polypeptide(L)'
;MDTLLPRLAEADIDLSLFYEVKASLSKEDVRKLWAAGVRRIQPGIESLDTEILRLMRKGTTAGQNIQLLKWCLEYNITPAWNLLYGFPGEKPEQYDDLSHTLKTIMHLHPPAGINPVVFERFSPYHFDRERFNLKLRPISYYSMLYPEHMVDYDKLAYYFEGEWEGRQHIDEYIAPSKEVYKLWDETWKERKVFFSYEKGPGFVTLTDNRPLNGGGFGTRRVKLNEIQSSIYVFCDQIQSFITIQRMLNKSFKTPPTEEQTKAMLDRLVSHGLMFREAERYLSLAVRRKKLMSSDPELVARDN
;
A
#
# COMPACT_ATOMS: atom_id res chain seq x y z
N MET A 1 0.44 -21.46 -6.56
CA MET A 1 -0.69 -21.23 -5.65
C MET A 1 -1.74 -22.33 -5.70
N ASP A 2 -2.06 -22.86 -6.87
CA ASP A 2 -3.23 -23.75 -7.03
C ASP A 2 -3.01 -25.23 -6.66
N THR A 3 -1.81 -25.62 -6.26
CA THR A 3 -1.48 -27.00 -5.84
C THR A 3 -1.09 -27.11 -4.39
N LEU A 4 -0.17 -26.27 -3.92
CA LEU A 4 0.37 -26.36 -2.55
C LEU A 4 -0.57 -25.73 -1.50
N LEU A 5 -1.07 -24.52 -1.74
CA LEU A 5 -1.89 -23.81 -0.74
C LEU A 5 -3.19 -24.55 -0.39
N PRO A 6 -3.96 -25.10 -1.35
CA PRO A 6 -5.14 -25.91 -1.03
C PRO A 6 -4.80 -27.12 -0.15
N ARG A 7 -3.71 -27.82 -0.45
CA ARG A 7 -3.27 -28.99 0.34
C ARG A 7 -2.84 -28.61 1.75
N LEU A 8 -2.19 -27.46 1.92
CA LEU A 8 -1.86 -26.94 3.26
C LEU A 8 -3.12 -26.55 4.03
N ALA A 9 -4.11 -25.95 3.37
CA ALA A 9 -5.38 -25.58 4.00
C ALA A 9 -6.20 -26.82 4.44
N GLU A 10 -6.08 -27.95 3.71
CA GLU A 10 -6.76 -29.21 4.01
C GLU A 10 -6.02 -30.06 5.07
N ALA A 11 -4.73 -29.79 5.30
CA ALA A 11 -3.88 -30.64 6.15
C ALA A 11 -4.15 -30.51 7.66
N ASP A 12 -5.01 -29.58 8.09
CA ASP A 12 -5.37 -29.28 9.49
C ASP A 12 -4.14 -29.14 10.42
N ILE A 13 -3.09 -28.48 9.90
CA ILE A 13 -1.84 -28.26 10.62
C ILE A 13 -1.82 -26.77 11.03
N ASP A 14 -1.60 -26.51 12.32
CA ASP A 14 -1.42 -25.14 12.82
C ASP A 14 -0.07 -24.58 12.36
N LEU A 15 -0.07 -23.89 11.22
CA LEU A 15 1.11 -23.30 10.61
C LEU A 15 1.06 -21.77 10.67
N SER A 16 2.21 -21.18 10.95
CA SER A 16 2.47 -19.76 10.77
C SER A 16 3.53 -19.56 9.69
N LEU A 17 3.09 -19.40 8.45
CA LEU A 17 3.96 -19.33 7.29
C LEU A 17 4.29 -17.88 6.92
N PHE A 18 5.49 -17.70 6.37
CA PHE A 18 5.96 -16.48 5.72
C PHE A 18 6.18 -16.75 4.22
N TYR A 19 5.72 -15.83 3.37
CA TYR A 19 5.91 -15.92 1.93
C TYR A 19 6.36 -14.59 1.33
N GLU A 20 7.31 -14.66 0.40
CA GLU A 20 7.60 -13.56 -0.52
C GLU A 20 6.61 -13.61 -1.68
N VAL A 21 5.97 -12.48 -1.99
CA VAL A 21 4.91 -12.39 -3.00
C VAL A 21 5.06 -11.11 -3.82
N LYS A 22 4.42 -11.08 -4.99
CA LYS A 22 4.26 -9.84 -5.74
C LYS A 22 3.10 -9.01 -5.16
N ALA A 23 3.20 -7.69 -5.22
CA ALA A 23 2.14 -6.79 -4.76
C ALA A 23 0.86 -6.82 -5.63
N SER A 24 0.85 -7.56 -6.74
CA SER A 24 -0.27 -7.72 -7.67
C SER A 24 -1.25 -8.85 -7.30
N LEU A 25 -1.27 -9.29 -6.04
CA LEU A 25 -2.21 -10.32 -5.58
C LEU A 25 -3.67 -9.85 -5.73
N SER A 26 -4.56 -10.77 -6.07
CA SER A 26 -6.00 -10.57 -5.96
C SER A 26 -6.48 -10.78 -4.51
N LYS A 27 -7.70 -10.33 -4.18
CA LYS A 27 -8.31 -10.58 -2.87
C LYS A 27 -8.45 -12.07 -2.59
N GLU A 28 -8.77 -12.84 -3.63
CA GLU A 28 -8.88 -14.29 -3.53
C GLU A 28 -7.53 -14.97 -3.25
N ASP A 29 -6.44 -14.47 -3.83
CA ASP A 29 -5.10 -14.97 -3.52
C ASP A 29 -4.72 -14.73 -2.05
N VAL A 30 -5.04 -13.53 -1.52
CA VAL A 30 -4.84 -13.21 -0.11
C VAL A 30 -5.66 -14.13 0.80
N ARG A 31 -6.92 -14.42 0.42
CA ARG A 31 -7.79 -15.38 1.12
C ARG A 31 -7.18 -16.80 1.13
N LYS A 32 -6.70 -17.28 -0.03
CA LYS A 32 -6.04 -18.59 -0.16
C LYS A 32 -4.77 -18.68 0.70
N LEU A 33 -3.95 -17.62 0.72
CA LEU A 33 -2.77 -17.54 1.56
C LEU A 33 -3.13 -17.67 3.05
N TRP A 34 -4.14 -16.92 3.49
CA TRP A 34 -4.61 -16.98 4.87
C TRP A 34 -5.11 -18.37 5.26
N ALA A 35 -5.94 -18.99 4.40
CA ALA A 35 -6.49 -20.32 4.61
C ALA A 35 -5.40 -21.40 4.71
N ALA A 36 -4.28 -21.23 4.01
CA ALA A 36 -3.12 -22.14 4.03
C ALA A 36 -2.17 -21.90 5.22
N GLY A 37 -2.53 -21.04 6.20
CA GLY A 37 -1.69 -20.75 7.36
C GLY A 37 -0.65 -19.65 7.15
N VAL A 38 -0.69 -18.89 6.03
CA VAL A 38 0.21 -17.77 5.84
C VAL A 38 -0.26 -16.60 6.72
N ARG A 39 0.63 -16.12 7.60
CA ARG A 39 0.37 -15.02 8.54
C ARG A 39 1.24 -13.80 8.28
N ARG A 40 2.31 -13.95 7.51
CA ARG A 40 3.21 -12.86 7.12
C ARG A 40 3.55 -13.00 5.65
N ILE A 41 3.60 -11.88 4.94
CA ILE A 41 4.06 -11.82 3.55
C ILE A 41 5.06 -10.68 3.38
N GLN A 42 5.96 -10.81 2.41
CA GLN A 42 6.79 -9.71 1.93
C GLN A 42 6.36 -9.38 0.49
N PRO A 43 5.40 -8.45 0.33
CA PRO A 43 5.04 -7.95 -0.97
C PRO A 43 6.09 -6.94 -1.43
N GLY A 44 6.42 -6.91 -2.67
CA GLY A 44 7.38 -5.95 -3.21
C GLY A 44 6.84 -4.50 -3.27
N ILE A 45 6.20 -4.01 -2.20
CA ILE A 45 5.75 -2.62 -2.07
C ILE A 45 6.95 -1.78 -1.67
N GLU A 46 7.41 -0.93 -2.56
CA GLU A 46 8.57 -0.06 -2.35
C GLU A 46 8.19 1.42 -2.38
N SER A 47 7.01 1.75 -2.91
CA SER A 47 6.48 3.10 -2.97
C SER A 47 4.95 3.10 -3.01
N LEU A 48 4.36 4.23 -2.62
CA LEU A 48 2.94 4.55 -2.79
C LEU A 48 2.76 5.74 -3.76
N ASP A 49 3.74 5.95 -4.63
CA ASP A 49 3.68 6.83 -5.79
C ASP A 49 3.88 6.01 -7.07
N THR A 50 2.97 6.13 -8.03
CA THR A 50 2.99 5.31 -9.26
C THR A 50 4.13 5.69 -10.20
N GLU A 51 4.53 6.96 -10.23
CA GLU A 51 5.65 7.39 -11.08
C GLU A 51 6.98 6.84 -10.52
N ILE A 52 7.16 6.86 -9.20
CA ILE A 52 8.32 6.22 -8.56
C ILE A 52 8.31 4.71 -8.83
N LEU A 53 7.16 4.03 -8.75
CA LEU A 53 7.04 2.61 -9.09
C LEU A 53 7.38 2.33 -10.57
N ARG A 54 7.10 3.27 -11.49
CA ARG A 54 7.52 3.18 -12.90
C ARG A 54 9.03 3.33 -13.07
N LEU A 55 9.66 4.25 -12.33
CA LEU A 55 11.13 4.37 -12.34
C LEU A 55 11.79 3.05 -11.93
N MET A 56 11.23 2.37 -10.93
CA MET A 56 11.67 1.05 -10.47
C MET A 56 11.25 -0.10 -11.39
N ARG A 57 10.40 0.11 -12.39
CA ARG A 57 9.81 -0.93 -13.25
C ARG A 57 9.09 -2.03 -12.48
N LYS A 58 8.39 -1.66 -11.39
CA LYS A 58 7.68 -2.62 -10.51
C LYS A 58 6.44 -3.25 -11.16
N GLY A 59 5.82 -2.60 -12.15
CA GLY A 59 4.62 -3.10 -12.81
C GLY A 59 3.35 -3.06 -11.95
N THR A 60 3.39 -2.36 -10.81
CA THR A 60 2.25 -2.10 -9.92
C THR A 60 2.00 -0.60 -9.81
N THR A 61 0.85 -0.20 -9.25
CA THR A 61 0.49 1.19 -8.98
C THR A 61 0.33 1.44 -7.48
N ALA A 62 0.37 2.71 -7.07
CA ALA A 62 0.14 3.09 -5.67
C ALA A 62 -1.21 2.56 -5.15
N GLY A 63 -2.26 2.69 -5.95
CA GLY A 63 -3.58 2.18 -5.60
C GLY A 63 -3.59 0.66 -5.40
N GLN A 64 -2.90 -0.13 -6.22
CA GLN A 64 -2.80 -1.59 -6.06
C GLN A 64 -2.05 -1.95 -4.77
N ASN A 65 -0.99 -1.22 -4.44
CA ASN A 65 -0.24 -1.42 -3.20
C ASN A 65 -1.10 -1.12 -1.96
N ILE A 66 -1.84 0.00 -1.96
CA ILE A 66 -2.78 0.35 -0.87
C ILE A 66 -3.90 -0.70 -0.76
N GLN A 67 -4.44 -1.16 -1.88
CA GLN A 67 -5.46 -2.20 -1.94
C GLN A 67 -4.96 -3.51 -1.30
N LEU A 68 -3.73 -3.93 -1.58
CA LEU A 68 -3.14 -5.10 -0.96
C LEU A 68 -2.99 -4.93 0.56
N LEU A 69 -2.52 -3.77 1.04
CA LEU A 69 -2.40 -3.47 2.46
C LEU A 69 -3.78 -3.55 3.18
N LYS A 70 -4.85 -3.08 2.52
CA LYS A 70 -6.22 -3.22 3.05
C LYS A 70 -6.59 -4.70 3.23
N TRP A 71 -6.36 -5.52 2.20
CA TRP A 71 -6.70 -6.94 2.26
C TRP A 71 -5.83 -7.69 3.27
N CYS A 72 -4.56 -7.32 3.41
CA CYS A 72 -3.71 -7.86 4.48
C CYS A 72 -4.32 -7.61 5.86
N LEU A 73 -4.79 -6.39 6.13
CA LEU A 73 -5.45 -6.07 7.39
C LEU A 73 -6.78 -6.83 7.54
N GLU A 74 -7.57 -6.93 6.47
CA GLU A 74 -8.86 -7.64 6.48
C GLU A 74 -8.72 -9.13 6.81
N TYR A 75 -7.65 -9.78 6.29
CA TYR A 75 -7.38 -11.20 6.51
C TYR A 75 -6.37 -11.47 7.64
N ASN A 76 -6.00 -10.45 8.43
CA ASN A 76 -5.03 -10.59 9.51
C ASN A 76 -3.69 -11.20 9.05
N ILE A 77 -3.21 -10.78 7.88
CA ILE A 77 -1.88 -11.08 7.36
C ILE A 77 -0.99 -9.86 7.57
N THR A 78 0.18 -10.03 8.14
CA THR A 78 1.14 -8.93 8.36
C THR A 78 2.04 -8.78 7.12
N PRO A 79 1.93 -7.67 6.37
CA PRO A 79 2.85 -7.36 5.29
C PRO A 79 4.16 -6.79 5.85
N ALA A 80 5.30 -7.36 5.49
CA ALA A 80 6.62 -6.79 5.71
C ALA A 80 7.02 -6.01 4.45
N TRP A 81 7.06 -4.68 4.52
CA TRP A 81 7.32 -3.82 3.37
C TRP A 81 8.08 -2.56 3.78
N ASN A 82 8.72 -1.90 2.82
CA ASN A 82 9.48 -0.67 3.02
C ASN A 82 8.97 0.43 2.08
N LEU A 83 9.21 1.68 2.45
CA LEU A 83 9.21 2.80 1.52
C LEU A 83 10.65 3.13 1.16
N LEU A 84 10.94 3.12 -0.14
CA LEU A 84 12.24 3.51 -0.67
C LEU A 84 12.15 4.89 -1.32
N TYR A 85 13.21 5.67 -1.16
CA TYR A 85 13.34 7.01 -1.73
C TYR A 85 14.75 7.23 -2.28
N GLY A 86 14.93 8.29 -3.05
CA GLY A 86 16.23 8.65 -3.61
C GLY A 86 16.52 7.90 -4.91
N PHE A 87 15.52 7.73 -5.78
CA PHE A 87 15.72 7.16 -7.11
C PHE A 87 16.13 8.25 -8.11
N PRO A 88 17.08 7.97 -9.01
CA PRO A 88 17.37 8.88 -10.10
C PRO A 88 16.09 9.18 -10.92
N GLY A 89 15.77 10.46 -11.07
CA GLY A 89 14.61 10.94 -11.81
C GLY A 89 13.33 11.12 -11.00
N GLU A 90 13.32 10.85 -9.70
CA GLU A 90 12.21 11.26 -8.82
C GLU A 90 12.16 12.78 -8.65
N LYS A 91 10.98 13.28 -8.27
CA LYS A 91 10.71 14.71 -8.12
C LYS A 91 10.22 15.04 -6.70
N PRO A 92 10.59 16.22 -6.15
CA PRO A 92 10.16 16.63 -4.80
C PRO A 92 8.63 16.61 -4.61
N GLU A 93 7.85 17.03 -5.62
CA GLU A 93 6.39 17.11 -5.56
C GLU A 93 5.72 15.77 -5.29
N GLN A 94 6.35 14.66 -5.70
CA GLN A 94 5.87 13.29 -5.45
C GLN A 94 5.84 12.97 -3.95
N TYR A 95 6.70 13.60 -3.16
CA TYR A 95 6.80 13.38 -1.72
C TYR A 95 5.82 14.22 -0.91
N ASP A 96 5.37 15.36 -1.43
CA ASP A 96 4.25 16.11 -0.86
C ASP A 96 2.95 15.29 -0.97
N ASP A 97 2.67 14.74 -2.15
CA ASP A 97 1.54 13.84 -2.40
C ASP A 97 1.65 12.55 -1.58
N LEU A 98 2.86 11.98 -1.46
CA LEU A 98 3.12 10.81 -0.65
C LEU A 98 2.80 11.08 0.83
N SER A 99 3.28 12.19 1.40
CA SER A 99 3.00 12.59 2.78
C SER A 99 1.49 12.67 3.05
N HIS A 100 0.72 13.23 2.12
CA HIS A 100 -0.74 13.25 2.21
C HIS A 100 -1.33 11.84 2.15
N THR A 101 -0.89 11.01 1.22
CA THR A 101 -1.34 9.62 1.08
C THR A 101 -1.09 8.82 2.35
N LEU A 102 0.12 8.91 2.95
CA LEU A 102 0.46 8.23 4.20
C LEU A 102 -0.53 8.55 5.32
N LYS A 103 -0.91 9.83 5.49
CA LYS A 103 -1.91 10.25 6.50
C LYS A 103 -3.26 9.55 6.31
N THR A 104 -3.67 9.36 5.05
CA THR A 104 -4.99 8.75 4.76
C THR A 104 -5.03 7.25 5.02
N ILE A 105 -3.89 6.57 5.11
CA ILE A 105 -3.80 5.11 5.27
C ILE A 105 -3.18 4.67 6.61
N MET A 106 -3.00 5.57 7.58
CA MET A 106 -2.40 5.26 8.90
C MET A 106 -3.10 4.14 9.68
N HIS A 107 -4.30 3.76 9.31
CA HIS A 107 -5.02 2.61 9.87
C HIS A 107 -4.59 1.26 9.29
N LEU A 108 -3.77 1.24 8.24
CA LEU A 108 -3.18 0.04 7.64
C LEU A 108 -1.82 -0.27 8.27
N HIS A 109 -1.24 -1.42 7.93
CA HIS A 109 0.10 -1.78 8.43
C HIS A 109 1.16 -0.79 7.92
N PRO A 110 1.92 -0.15 8.82
CA PRO A 110 3.00 0.74 8.43
C PRO A 110 4.13 -0.02 7.71
N PRO A 111 4.98 0.67 6.93
CA PRO A 111 6.21 0.09 6.44
C PRO A 111 7.16 -0.23 7.59
N ALA A 112 8.05 -1.19 7.40
CA ALA A 112 9.12 -1.50 8.35
C ALA A 112 10.14 -0.35 8.46
N GLY A 113 10.24 0.48 7.44
CA GLY A 113 11.07 1.68 7.40
C GLY A 113 10.87 2.52 6.16
N ILE A 114 11.40 3.75 6.22
CA ILE A 114 11.61 4.64 5.07
C ILE A 114 13.12 4.74 4.86
N ASN A 115 13.61 4.15 3.79
CA ASN A 115 15.04 3.97 3.56
C ASN A 115 15.46 4.54 2.20
N PRO A 116 16.69 5.09 2.10
CA PRO A 116 17.22 5.46 0.80
C PRO A 116 17.44 4.21 -0.07
N VAL A 117 17.34 4.38 -1.39
CA VAL A 117 17.65 3.32 -2.33
C VAL A 117 19.11 2.90 -2.18
N VAL A 118 19.34 1.60 -2.14
CA VAL A 118 20.67 0.99 -2.26
C VAL A 118 20.75 0.32 -3.62
N PHE A 119 21.78 0.62 -4.40
CA PHE A 119 21.93 0.05 -5.73
C PHE A 119 22.62 -1.32 -5.61
N GLU A 120 21.96 -2.33 -6.14
CA GLU A 120 22.48 -3.69 -6.13
C GLU A 120 23.16 -4.02 -7.46
N ARG A 121 24.22 -4.82 -7.37
CA ARG A 121 24.83 -5.44 -8.57
C ARG A 121 23.75 -6.22 -9.32
N PHE A 122 23.80 -6.13 -10.64
CA PHE A 122 22.84 -6.74 -11.57
C PHE A 122 21.44 -6.09 -11.59
N SER A 123 21.19 -5.03 -10.80
CA SER A 123 19.97 -4.26 -10.95
C SER A 123 19.96 -3.46 -12.27
N PRO A 124 18.79 -3.03 -12.76
CA PRO A 124 18.72 -2.13 -13.92
C PRO A 124 19.58 -0.88 -13.80
N TYR A 125 19.66 -0.30 -12.60
CA TYR A 125 20.50 0.86 -12.33
C TYR A 125 22.01 0.55 -12.42
N HIS A 126 22.41 -0.64 -12.06
CA HIS A 126 23.81 -1.06 -12.18
C HIS A 126 24.20 -1.33 -13.64
N PHE A 127 23.30 -1.96 -14.43
CA PHE A 127 23.57 -2.24 -15.84
C PHE A 127 23.49 -1.00 -16.74
N ASP A 128 22.45 -0.17 -16.55
CA ASP A 128 22.13 0.99 -17.38
C ASP A 128 22.55 2.33 -16.72
N ARG A 129 23.59 2.32 -15.87
CA ARG A 129 24.00 3.48 -15.07
C ARG A 129 24.21 4.77 -15.89
N GLU A 130 24.70 4.65 -17.12
CA GLU A 130 24.91 5.78 -18.02
C GLU A 130 23.57 6.44 -18.41
N ARG A 131 22.53 5.65 -18.65
CA ARG A 131 21.18 6.13 -18.96
C ARG A 131 20.59 6.98 -17.83
N PHE A 132 20.94 6.65 -16.59
CA PHE A 132 20.47 7.37 -15.41
C PHE A 132 21.44 8.47 -14.96
N ASN A 133 22.50 8.73 -15.73
CA ASN A 133 23.59 9.64 -15.33
C ASN A 133 24.08 9.34 -13.90
N LEU A 134 24.19 8.05 -13.57
CA LEU A 134 24.42 7.54 -12.23
C LEU A 134 25.89 7.11 -12.08
N LYS A 135 26.57 7.73 -11.12
CA LYS A 135 27.91 7.33 -10.71
C LYS A 135 27.79 6.40 -9.50
N LEU A 136 28.13 5.13 -9.69
CA LEU A 136 28.08 4.13 -8.62
C LEU A 136 29.48 3.97 -8.00
N ARG A 137 29.49 3.83 -6.67
CA ARG A 137 30.67 3.41 -5.91
C ARG A 137 30.27 2.34 -4.90
N PRO A 138 31.12 1.34 -4.62
CA PRO A 138 30.90 0.40 -3.53
C PRO A 138 30.63 1.12 -2.22
N ILE A 139 29.66 0.64 -1.41
CA ILE A 139 29.40 1.25 -0.10
C ILE A 139 30.61 1.10 0.82
N SER A 140 30.82 2.09 1.68
CA SER A 140 32.07 2.29 2.43
C SER A 140 32.44 1.11 3.35
N TYR A 141 31.48 0.31 3.83
CA TYR A 141 31.82 -0.77 4.74
C TYR A 141 32.64 -1.91 4.10
N TYR A 142 32.68 -2.02 2.76
CA TYR A 142 33.59 -2.98 2.12
C TYR A 142 35.05 -2.69 2.45
N SER A 143 35.46 -1.43 2.55
CA SER A 143 36.82 -1.05 2.95
C SER A 143 37.13 -1.34 4.43
N MET A 144 36.10 -1.47 5.28
CA MET A 144 36.27 -1.88 6.67
C MET A 144 36.49 -3.39 6.82
N LEU A 145 35.94 -4.18 5.89
CA LEU A 145 35.98 -5.65 5.93
C LEU A 145 37.16 -6.21 5.15
N TYR A 146 37.54 -5.56 4.06
CA TYR A 146 38.56 -6.06 3.15
C TYR A 146 39.64 -4.99 2.90
N PRO A 147 40.94 -5.29 3.11
CA PRO A 147 42.00 -4.35 2.80
C PRO A 147 42.06 -4.04 1.30
N GLU A 148 42.24 -2.77 0.96
CA GLU A 148 42.26 -2.24 -0.42
C GLU A 148 43.31 -2.92 -1.34
N HIS A 149 44.46 -3.29 -0.76
CA HIS A 149 45.54 -3.96 -1.51
C HIS A 149 45.25 -5.43 -1.83
N MET A 150 44.18 -6.04 -1.25
CA MET A 150 43.85 -7.44 -1.44
C MET A 150 42.67 -7.64 -2.39
N VAL A 151 41.83 -6.66 -2.59
CA VAL A 151 40.54 -6.82 -3.33
C VAL A 151 40.24 -5.60 -4.19
N ASP A 152 39.66 -5.88 -5.34
CA ASP A 152 39.06 -4.88 -6.20
C ASP A 152 37.59 -4.74 -5.78
N TYR A 153 37.22 -3.64 -5.10
CA TYR A 153 35.86 -3.43 -4.60
C TYR A 153 34.83 -3.37 -5.71
N ASP A 154 35.16 -2.86 -6.90
CA ASP A 154 34.24 -2.82 -8.02
C ASP A 154 33.86 -4.21 -8.52
N LYS A 155 34.71 -5.21 -8.29
CA LYS A 155 34.43 -6.61 -8.61
C LYS A 155 33.78 -7.37 -7.45
N LEU A 156 34.14 -7.02 -6.20
CA LEU A 156 33.66 -7.70 -5.00
C LEU A 156 32.26 -7.24 -4.56
N ALA A 157 32.02 -5.92 -4.58
CA ALA A 157 30.84 -5.33 -3.97
C ALA A 157 29.55 -5.78 -4.67
N TYR A 158 28.54 -6.09 -3.88
CA TYR A 158 27.17 -6.31 -4.32
C TYR A 158 26.31 -5.05 -4.17
N TYR A 159 26.59 -4.23 -3.16
CA TYR A 159 25.87 -3.01 -2.84
C TYR A 159 26.68 -1.77 -3.18
N PHE A 160 26.01 -0.76 -3.76
CA PHE A 160 26.60 0.47 -4.22
C PHE A 160 25.82 1.67 -3.72
N GLU A 161 26.53 2.77 -3.46
CA GLU A 161 25.98 4.11 -3.35
C GLU A 161 26.00 4.77 -4.72
N GLY A 162 25.02 5.64 -4.99
CA GLY A 162 24.93 6.37 -6.25
C GLY A 162 24.99 7.88 -6.05
N GLU A 163 25.58 8.56 -7.03
CA GLU A 163 25.53 10.01 -7.18
C GLU A 163 24.86 10.36 -8.51
N TRP A 164 23.88 11.27 -8.49
CA TRP A 164 23.16 11.78 -9.66
C TRP A 164 22.70 13.21 -9.42
N GLU A 165 22.27 13.89 -10.46
CA GLU A 165 21.73 15.23 -10.37
C GLU A 165 20.46 15.27 -9.50
N GLY A 166 20.39 16.21 -8.55
CA GLY A 166 19.27 16.35 -7.60
C GLY A 166 19.39 15.54 -6.31
N ARG A 167 20.36 14.63 -6.19
CA ARG A 167 20.55 13.81 -4.98
C ARG A 167 20.70 14.63 -3.69
N GLN A 168 21.30 15.80 -3.76
CA GLN A 168 21.59 16.68 -2.61
C GLN A 168 20.32 17.20 -1.90
N HIS A 169 19.16 17.17 -2.53
CA HIS A 169 17.90 17.67 -1.97
C HIS A 169 16.98 16.58 -1.39
N ILE A 170 17.43 15.31 -1.43
CA ILE A 170 16.60 14.16 -1.02
C ILE A 170 16.13 14.28 0.43
N ASP A 171 17.01 14.66 1.35
CA ASP A 171 16.67 14.75 2.77
C ASP A 171 15.65 15.87 3.06
N GLU A 172 15.63 16.92 2.25
CA GLU A 172 14.68 18.03 2.38
C GLU A 172 13.26 17.61 2.01
N TYR A 173 13.06 17.01 0.84
CA TYR A 173 11.73 16.67 0.37
C TYR A 173 11.15 15.39 0.98
N ILE A 174 11.98 14.47 1.52
CA ILE A 174 11.50 13.28 2.22
C ILE A 174 11.10 13.56 3.69
N ALA A 175 11.56 14.63 4.28
CA ALA A 175 11.37 14.93 5.70
C ALA A 175 9.88 14.91 6.12
N PRO A 176 8.92 15.52 5.41
CA PRO A 176 7.50 15.46 5.77
C PRO A 176 6.96 14.03 5.80
N SER A 177 7.38 13.17 4.86
CA SER A 177 6.96 11.75 4.83
C SER A 177 7.56 10.95 6.00
N LYS A 178 8.80 11.24 6.41
CA LYS A 178 9.44 10.63 7.59
C LYS A 178 8.71 11.00 8.89
N GLU A 179 8.24 12.24 9.02
CA GLU A 179 7.46 12.66 10.18
C GLU A 179 6.10 11.92 10.26
N VAL A 180 5.39 11.81 9.14
CA VAL A 180 4.14 11.05 9.09
C VAL A 180 4.38 9.58 9.39
N TYR A 181 5.44 8.99 8.86
CA TYR A 181 5.81 7.60 9.15
C TYR A 181 6.06 7.38 10.65
N LYS A 182 6.81 8.27 11.31
CA LYS A 182 7.08 8.18 12.74
C LYS A 182 5.78 8.16 13.55
N LEU A 183 4.86 9.08 13.25
CA LEU A 183 3.55 9.13 13.88
C LEU A 183 2.74 7.85 13.58
N TRP A 184 2.79 7.34 12.35
CA TRP A 184 2.10 6.11 11.95
C TRP A 184 2.62 4.90 12.72
N ASP A 185 3.95 4.71 12.79
CA ASP A 185 4.57 3.59 13.51
C ASP A 185 4.25 3.61 15.02
N GLU A 186 4.35 4.79 15.65
CA GLU A 186 4.02 4.99 17.06
C GLU A 186 2.55 4.65 17.34
N THR A 187 1.63 5.21 16.56
CA THR A 187 0.17 5.00 16.76
C THR A 187 -0.28 3.60 16.39
N TRP A 188 0.39 2.95 15.45
CA TRP A 188 0.15 1.55 15.09
C TRP A 188 0.52 0.60 16.23
N LYS A 189 1.67 0.78 16.86
CA LYS A 189 2.12 0.00 18.02
C LYS A 189 1.14 0.08 19.17
N GLU A 190 0.54 1.22 19.38
CA GLU A 190 -0.48 1.46 20.41
C GLU A 190 -1.90 1.02 19.99
N ARG A 191 -2.08 0.54 18.74
CA ARG A 191 -3.38 0.16 18.15
C ARG A 191 -4.45 1.24 18.27
N LYS A 192 -4.06 2.50 18.19
CA LYS A 192 -4.94 3.65 18.40
C LYS A 192 -5.73 4.06 17.15
N VAL A 193 -5.25 3.70 15.95
CA VAL A 193 -5.82 4.19 14.69
C VAL A 193 -6.62 3.11 14.00
N PHE A 194 -7.85 3.46 13.60
CA PHE A 194 -8.71 2.60 12.83
C PHE A 194 -9.53 3.40 11.81
N PHE A 195 -9.88 2.76 10.72
CA PHE A 195 -10.86 3.22 9.75
C PHE A 195 -11.61 2.02 9.19
N SER A 196 -12.87 1.88 9.58
CA SER A 196 -13.68 0.72 9.25
C SER A 196 -15.06 1.10 8.75
N TYR A 197 -15.72 0.16 8.08
CA TYR A 197 -17.12 0.32 7.68
C TYR A 197 -17.98 -0.87 8.09
N GLU A 198 -19.27 -0.60 8.31
CA GLU A 198 -20.32 -1.55 8.56
C GLU A 198 -21.46 -1.35 7.56
N LYS A 199 -22.02 -2.44 7.02
CA LYS A 199 -23.16 -2.40 6.11
C LYS A 199 -24.46 -2.48 6.91
N GLY A 200 -25.40 -1.61 6.59
CA GLY A 200 -26.81 -1.68 6.99
C GLY A 200 -27.72 -1.77 5.76
N PRO A 201 -29.03 -1.95 5.95
CA PRO A 201 -30.01 -1.95 4.86
C PRO A 201 -30.03 -0.59 4.14
N GLY A 202 -29.53 -0.54 2.90
CA GLY A 202 -29.47 0.69 2.09
C GLY A 202 -28.45 1.74 2.52
N PHE A 203 -27.53 1.45 3.45
CA PHE A 203 -26.50 2.40 3.88
C PHE A 203 -25.21 1.71 4.34
N VAL A 204 -24.15 2.48 4.38
CA VAL A 204 -22.87 2.13 5.02
C VAL A 204 -22.56 3.18 6.09
N THR A 205 -22.12 2.72 7.25
CA THR A 205 -21.56 3.60 8.29
C THR A 205 -20.05 3.44 8.32
N LEU A 206 -19.34 4.54 8.15
CA LEU A 206 -17.89 4.64 8.30
C LEU A 206 -17.58 5.08 9.72
N THR A 207 -16.63 4.44 10.37
CA THR A 207 -16.10 4.84 11.69
C THR A 207 -14.59 5.04 11.57
N ASP A 208 -14.11 6.22 11.89
CA ASP A 208 -12.77 6.70 11.59
C ASP A 208 -12.22 7.54 12.73
N ASN A 209 -10.99 7.29 13.16
CA ASN A 209 -10.28 8.13 14.13
C ASN A 209 -8.87 8.53 13.66
N ARG A 210 -8.59 8.40 12.36
CA ARG A 210 -7.30 8.85 11.81
C ARG A 210 -7.11 10.34 12.04
N PRO A 211 -5.89 10.82 12.37
CA PRO A 211 -5.58 12.23 12.62
C PRO A 211 -5.49 13.00 11.29
N LEU A 212 -6.60 13.15 10.56
CA LEU A 212 -6.66 13.89 9.32
C LEU A 212 -6.74 15.41 9.57
N ASN A 213 -6.18 16.21 8.68
CA ASN A 213 -6.29 17.67 8.68
C ASN A 213 -5.76 18.37 9.95
N GLY A 214 -4.69 17.81 10.56
CA GLY A 214 -4.09 18.42 11.77
C GLY A 214 -4.93 18.27 13.03
N GLY A 215 -6.04 17.53 12.99
CA GLY A 215 -6.88 17.21 14.15
C GLY A 215 -6.28 16.08 15.00
N GLY A 216 -6.67 16.04 16.27
CA GLY A 216 -6.34 14.94 17.18
C GLY A 216 -7.10 13.64 16.83
N PHE A 217 -6.88 12.59 17.63
CA PHE A 217 -7.51 11.27 17.47
C PHE A 217 -8.99 11.25 17.94
N GLY A 218 -9.83 12.04 17.28
CA GLY A 218 -11.28 12.05 17.55
C GLY A 218 -12.02 11.06 16.65
N THR A 219 -12.87 10.21 17.24
CA THR A 219 -13.71 9.30 16.46
C THR A 219 -14.83 10.06 15.76
N ARG A 220 -14.88 9.95 14.43
CA ARG A 220 -15.97 10.46 13.60
C ARG A 220 -16.77 9.29 13.00
N ARG A 221 -18.07 9.49 12.83
CA ARG A 221 -18.95 8.56 12.12
C ARG A 221 -19.60 9.26 10.95
N VAL A 222 -19.57 8.61 9.80
CA VAL A 222 -20.17 9.12 8.56
C VAL A 222 -21.13 8.07 8.04
N LYS A 223 -22.40 8.44 7.85
CA LYS A 223 -23.40 7.57 7.22
C LYS A 223 -23.53 7.95 5.75
N LEU A 224 -23.25 7.00 4.88
CA LEU A 224 -23.42 7.12 3.44
C LEU A 224 -24.84 6.75 3.06
N ASN A 225 -25.45 7.49 2.12
CA ASN A 225 -26.74 7.11 1.55
C ASN A 225 -26.60 5.89 0.63
N GLU A 226 -27.69 5.38 0.08
CA GLU A 226 -27.73 4.15 -0.71
C GLU A 226 -26.79 4.20 -1.93
N ILE A 227 -26.80 5.31 -2.70
CA ILE A 227 -25.94 5.47 -3.89
C ILE A 227 -24.47 5.54 -3.48
N GLN A 228 -24.15 6.39 -2.50
CA GLN A 228 -22.79 6.51 -1.99
C GLN A 228 -22.26 5.19 -1.39
N SER A 229 -23.14 4.44 -0.73
CA SER A 229 -22.81 3.13 -0.16
C SER A 229 -22.50 2.11 -1.25
N SER A 230 -23.28 2.10 -2.33
CA SER A 230 -23.05 1.24 -3.48
C SER A 230 -21.71 1.55 -4.15
N ILE A 231 -21.42 2.82 -4.37
CA ILE A 231 -20.10 3.27 -4.88
C ILE A 231 -18.99 2.80 -3.94
N TYR A 232 -19.13 3.07 -2.63
CA TYR A 232 -18.09 2.82 -1.63
C TYR A 232 -17.74 1.33 -1.54
N VAL A 233 -18.75 0.48 -1.49
CA VAL A 233 -18.58 -0.98 -1.44
C VAL A 233 -18.05 -1.55 -2.75
N PHE A 234 -18.50 -1.02 -3.89
CA PHE A 234 -18.00 -1.43 -5.20
C PHE A 234 -16.52 -1.10 -5.38
N CYS A 235 -16.08 0.03 -4.82
CA CYS A 235 -14.69 0.47 -4.81
C CYS A 235 -13.83 -0.18 -3.69
N ASP A 236 -14.29 -1.26 -3.04
CA ASP A 236 -13.43 -2.07 -2.16
C ASP A 236 -12.24 -2.67 -2.93
N GLN A 237 -12.40 -2.89 -4.22
CA GLN A 237 -11.36 -3.06 -5.22
C GLN A 237 -11.29 -1.81 -6.10
N ILE A 238 -10.11 -1.49 -6.61
CA ILE A 238 -9.91 -0.34 -7.50
C ILE A 238 -10.84 -0.43 -8.70
N GLN A 239 -11.63 0.62 -8.93
CA GLN A 239 -12.56 0.75 -10.04
C GLN A 239 -12.29 2.02 -10.84
N SER A 240 -12.45 1.95 -12.16
CA SER A 240 -12.44 3.14 -13.01
C SER A 240 -13.76 3.89 -12.89
N PHE A 241 -13.74 5.21 -13.15
CA PHE A 241 -14.96 6.03 -13.21
C PHE A 241 -16.02 5.42 -14.14
N ILE A 242 -15.61 4.99 -15.33
CA ILE A 242 -16.51 4.37 -16.31
C ILE A 242 -17.18 3.11 -15.74
N THR A 243 -16.42 2.28 -15.01
CA THR A 243 -16.94 1.06 -14.40
C THR A 243 -17.94 1.37 -13.28
N ILE A 244 -17.65 2.39 -12.47
CA ILE A 244 -18.54 2.89 -11.40
C ILE A 244 -19.86 3.38 -12.02
N GLN A 245 -19.81 4.23 -13.05
CA GLN A 245 -21.00 4.75 -13.70
C GLN A 245 -21.85 3.64 -14.34
N ARG A 246 -21.19 2.66 -14.97
CA ARG A 246 -21.89 1.47 -15.53
C ARG A 246 -22.57 0.66 -14.44
N MET A 247 -21.95 0.47 -13.29
CA MET A 247 -22.54 -0.21 -12.15
C MET A 247 -23.79 0.54 -11.65
N LEU A 248 -23.69 1.87 -11.50
CA LEU A 248 -24.83 2.69 -11.05
C LEU A 248 -26.00 2.65 -12.03
N ASN A 249 -25.73 2.77 -13.33
CA ASN A 249 -26.76 2.68 -14.38
C ASN A 249 -27.48 1.34 -14.39
N LYS A 250 -26.79 0.24 -13.99
CA LYS A 250 -27.38 -1.09 -13.89
C LYS A 250 -28.18 -1.30 -12.60
N SER A 251 -27.75 -0.68 -11.50
CA SER A 251 -28.28 -0.97 -10.15
C SER A 251 -29.44 -0.08 -9.74
N PHE A 252 -29.58 1.10 -10.34
CA PHE A 252 -30.59 2.09 -9.96
C PHE A 252 -31.54 2.41 -11.11
N LYS A 253 -32.86 2.52 -10.80
CA LYS A 253 -33.87 2.93 -11.79
C LYS A 253 -33.63 4.39 -12.26
N THR A 254 -33.18 5.25 -11.37
CA THR A 254 -32.82 6.64 -11.64
C THR A 254 -31.36 6.83 -11.20
N PRO A 255 -30.40 6.45 -12.04
CA PRO A 255 -28.98 6.58 -11.69
C PRO A 255 -28.56 8.06 -11.68
N PRO A 256 -27.55 8.43 -10.88
CA PRO A 256 -26.97 9.76 -10.94
C PRO A 256 -26.29 10.01 -12.28
N THR A 257 -26.27 11.27 -12.71
CA THR A 257 -25.50 11.69 -13.89
C THR A 257 -23.99 11.52 -13.64
N GLU A 258 -23.20 11.54 -14.70
CA GLU A 258 -21.73 11.49 -14.59
C GLU A 258 -21.19 12.63 -13.73
N GLU A 259 -21.73 13.84 -13.89
CA GLU A 259 -21.35 15.02 -13.09
C GLU A 259 -21.68 14.83 -11.60
N GLN A 260 -22.87 14.32 -11.30
CA GLN A 260 -23.27 14.00 -9.91
C GLN A 260 -22.39 12.91 -9.31
N THR A 261 -22.07 11.86 -10.08
CA THR A 261 -21.18 10.78 -9.66
C THR A 261 -19.78 11.31 -9.38
N LYS A 262 -19.25 12.16 -10.27
CA LYS A 262 -17.93 12.78 -10.08
C LYS A 262 -17.89 13.65 -8.83
N ALA A 263 -18.89 14.48 -8.62
CA ALA A 263 -18.99 15.32 -7.41
C ALA A 263 -19.06 14.49 -6.12
N MET A 264 -19.77 13.34 -6.12
CA MET A 264 -19.78 12.42 -4.98
C MET A 264 -18.41 11.78 -4.73
N LEU A 265 -17.73 11.32 -5.76
CA LEU A 265 -16.39 10.73 -5.67
C LEU A 265 -15.37 11.76 -5.19
N ASP A 266 -15.36 12.98 -5.75
CA ASP A 266 -14.46 14.07 -5.34
C ASP A 266 -14.66 14.42 -3.86
N ARG A 267 -15.91 14.42 -3.39
CA ARG A 267 -16.22 14.64 -1.97
C ARG A 267 -15.70 13.52 -1.07
N LEU A 268 -15.83 12.26 -1.48
CA LEU A 268 -15.30 11.14 -0.72
C LEU A 268 -13.76 11.16 -0.67
N VAL A 269 -13.11 11.55 -1.76
CA VAL A 269 -11.64 11.72 -1.83
C VAL A 269 -11.17 12.88 -0.97
N SER A 270 -11.81 14.06 -1.07
CA SER A 270 -11.41 15.27 -0.30
C SER A 270 -11.55 15.09 1.22
N HIS A 271 -12.46 14.21 1.66
CA HIS A 271 -12.60 13.83 3.07
C HIS A 271 -11.67 12.69 3.51
N GLY A 272 -10.77 12.22 2.63
CA GLY A 272 -9.87 11.11 2.89
C GLY A 272 -10.56 9.77 3.10
N LEU A 273 -11.79 9.60 2.60
CA LEU A 273 -12.54 8.35 2.70
C LEU A 273 -12.21 7.40 1.55
N MET A 274 -11.78 7.95 0.41
CA MET A 274 -11.35 7.21 -0.77
C MET A 274 -9.98 7.70 -1.24
N PHE A 275 -9.23 6.81 -1.84
CA PHE A 275 -8.02 7.13 -2.62
C PHE A 275 -8.38 7.27 -4.09
N ARG A 276 -7.77 8.24 -4.76
CA ARG A 276 -7.88 8.43 -6.21
C ARG A 276 -6.51 8.42 -6.86
N GLU A 277 -6.40 7.70 -7.95
CA GLU A 277 -5.24 7.69 -8.84
C GLU A 277 -5.73 7.82 -10.27
N ALA A 278 -5.48 8.97 -10.90
CA ALA A 278 -6.11 9.36 -12.16
C ALA A 278 -7.65 9.22 -12.07
N GLU A 279 -8.26 8.46 -13.00
CA GLU A 279 -9.70 8.18 -13.00
C GLU A 279 -10.06 6.84 -12.33
N ARG A 280 -9.26 6.40 -11.36
CA ARG A 280 -9.47 5.17 -10.59
C ARG A 280 -9.64 5.48 -9.12
N TYR A 281 -10.53 4.75 -8.47
CA TYR A 281 -10.98 5.00 -7.11
C TYR A 281 -10.92 3.74 -6.26
N LEU A 282 -10.49 3.88 -5.01
CA LEU A 282 -10.40 2.81 -4.02
C LEU A 282 -10.98 3.32 -2.69
N SER A 283 -11.94 2.62 -2.10
CA SER A 283 -12.41 2.91 -0.75
C SER A 283 -11.34 2.52 0.28
N LEU A 284 -11.09 3.36 1.28
CA LEU A 284 -9.99 3.16 2.23
C LEU A 284 -10.39 2.40 3.50
N ALA A 285 -11.66 2.48 3.94
CA ALA A 285 -12.10 1.76 5.12
C ALA A 285 -12.03 0.24 4.94
N VAL A 286 -11.66 -0.46 6.00
CA VAL A 286 -11.66 -1.93 6.04
C VAL A 286 -12.99 -2.41 6.60
N ARG A 287 -13.55 -3.48 6.04
CA ARG A 287 -14.81 -4.05 6.53
C ARG A 287 -14.65 -4.50 7.98
N ARG A 288 -15.48 -3.95 8.88
CA ARG A 288 -15.51 -4.39 10.26
C ARG A 288 -16.14 -5.79 10.32
N LYS A 289 -15.30 -6.80 10.53
CA LYS A 289 -15.79 -8.13 10.88
C LYS A 289 -16.15 -8.11 12.37
N LYS A 290 -17.29 -8.68 12.77
CA LYS A 290 -17.49 -9.06 14.17
C LYS A 290 -16.25 -9.86 14.56
N LEU A 291 -15.63 -9.54 15.71
CA LEU A 291 -14.48 -10.26 16.24
C LEU A 291 -14.67 -11.76 15.93
N MET A 292 -13.90 -12.25 14.97
CA MET A 292 -14.02 -13.63 14.53
C MET A 292 -13.54 -14.50 15.68
N SER A 293 -14.45 -15.33 16.17
CA SER A 293 -14.04 -16.61 16.77
C SER A 293 -13.05 -17.28 15.80
N SER A 294 -12.11 -18.02 16.31
CA SER A 294 -11.08 -18.77 15.58
C SER A 294 -11.63 -19.83 14.59
N ASP A 295 -12.88 -19.67 14.13
CA ASP A 295 -13.59 -20.62 13.29
C ASP A 295 -13.48 -20.24 11.81
N PRO A 296 -12.77 -21.02 10.98
CA PRO A 296 -12.59 -20.79 9.55
C PRO A 296 -13.91 -20.83 8.76
N GLU A 297 -14.93 -21.55 9.22
CA GLU A 297 -16.22 -21.68 8.50
C GLU A 297 -17.05 -20.40 8.49
N LEU A 298 -16.87 -19.50 9.46
CA LEU A 298 -17.57 -18.21 9.49
C LEU A 298 -17.08 -17.21 8.43
N VAL A 299 -15.87 -17.42 7.89
CA VAL A 299 -15.29 -16.58 6.80
C VAL A 299 -15.94 -16.92 5.46
N ALA A 300 -16.39 -18.15 5.28
CA ALA A 300 -16.92 -18.66 4.01
C ALA A 300 -18.41 -18.30 3.78
N ARG A 301 -19.16 -17.90 4.80
CA ARG A 301 -20.61 -17.68 4.72
C ARG A 301 -21.04 -16.24 4.40
N ASP A 302 -20.12 -15.30 4.28
CA ASP A 302 -20.41 -13.87 4.05
C ASP A 302 -20.00 -13.37 2.64
N ASN A 303 -19.95 -14.26 1.65
CA ASN A 303 -19.82 -13.92 0.22
C ASN A 303 -21.18 -13.71 -0.45
#